data_25217f73896203e1b80b480f4c173e10
#
_entry.id   25217f73896203e1b80b480f4c173e10
#
_cell.length_a   1.000
_cell.length_b   1.000
_cell.length_c   1.000
_cell.angle_alpha   90.00
_cell.angle_beta   90.00
_cell.angle_gamma   90.00
#
_symmetry.space_group_name_H-M   'P 1'
#
loop_
_entity.id
_entity.type
_entity.pdbx_description
1 polymer ?
#
loop_
_entity_poly.entity_id
_entity_poly.type
_entity_poly.pdbx_seq_one_letter_code
_entity_poly.pdbx_strand_id
1 'polypeptide(L)'
;MAGIVEGIFLAPEAGAPMEGVQAATALAGCGLEGDRYCAGTGHWSRFGRVCEVTFIAAEDLHNIERETGVGVKNGEHRRNVVTRGISLKALRRGERFRVGEVAFEYRGPRSVCRYIERLTEPGMTQALKGCGGICARVIENGTVRVGDDIEVLQPAEEPP
;
A
#
# COMPACT_ATOMS: atom_id res chain seq x y z
N MET A 1 -0.24 17.34 6.90
CA MET A 1 0.54 16.45 7.76
C MET A 1 1.54 15.72 6.90
N ALA A 2 2.76 15.66 7.35
CA ALA A 2 3.84 14.96 6.67
C ALA A 2 4.05 13.58 7.30
N GLY A 3 4.25 12.58 6.45
CA GLY A 3 4.65 11.25 6.86
C GLY A 3 5.94 10.84 6.14
N ILE A 4 6.38 9.62 6.36
CA ILE A 4 7.60 9.07 5.77
C ILE A 4 7.30 7.66 5.23
N VAL A 5 7.95 7.30 4.12
CA VAL A 5 7.99 5.92 3.62
C VAL A 5 8.97 5.13 4.48
N GLU A 6 8.48 4.15 5.22
CA GLU A 6 9.31 3.29 6.06
C GLU A 6 9.80 2.06 5.30
N GLY A 7 9.02 1.55 4.36
CA GLY A 7 9.41 0.39 3.58
C GLY A 7 8.64 0.29 2.27
N ILE A 8 9.22 -0.42 1.31
CA ILE A 8 8.61 -0.71 0.01
C ILE A 8 8.78 -2.20 -0.27
N PHE A 9 7.70 -2.87 -0.67
CA PHE A 9 7.69 -4.30 -0.94
C PHE A 9 7.02 -4.59 -2.27
N LEU A 10 7.62 -5.48 -3.05
CA LEU A 10 7.11 -5.92 -4.35
C LEU A 10 7.06 -7.44 -4.41
N ALA A 11 6.12 -7.98 -5.17
CA ALA A 11 6.09 -9.39 -5.54
C ALA A 11 5.83 -9.49 -7.05
N PRO A 12 6.64 -10.27 -7.80
CA PRO A 12 6.54 -10.31 -9.27
C PRO A 12 5.28 -11.01 -9.77
N GLU A 13 4.69 -11.88 -8.96
CA GLU A 13 3.48 -12.64 -9.33
C GLU A 13 2.66 -12.99 -8.08
N ALA A 14 1.43 -13.44 -8.28
CA ALA A 14 0.55 -13.89 -7.20
C ALA A 14 1.19 -15.02 -6.41
N GLY A 15 1.13 -14.91 -5.08
CA GLY A 15 1.67 -15.93 -4.17
C GLY A 15 3.18 -15.87 -3.95
N ALA A 16 3.92 -15.12 -4.76
CA ALA A 16 5.35 -14.95 -4.53
C ALA A 16 5.60 -14.18 -3.23
N PRO A 17 6.70 -14.47 -2.51
CA PRO A 17 7.07 -13.69 -1.34
C PRO A 17 7.25 -12.21 -1.68
N MET A 18 6.87 -11.34 -0.75
CA MET A 18 7.12 -9.91 -0.89
C MET A 18 8.59 -9.63 -0.61
N GLU A 19 9.25 -8.92 -1.51
CA GLU A 19 10.65 -8.53 -1.37
C GLU A 19 10.75 -7.04 -1.04
N GLY A 20 11.52 -6.70 0.00
CA GLY A 20 11.81 -5.33 0.35
C GLY A 20 12.79 -4.71 -0.65
N VAL A 21 12.47 -3.51 -1.12
CA VAL A 21 13.32 -2.75 -2.05
C VAL A 21 13.52 -1.33 -1.52
N GLN A 22 14.60 -0.68 -1.93
CA GLN A 22 14.88 0.69 -1.50
C GLN A 22 14.17 1.73 -2.36
N ALA A 23 13.82 1.37 -3.59
CA ALA A 23 13.14 2.24 -4.52
C ALA A 23 12.28 1.42 -5.49
N ALA A 24 11.23 2.04 -6.01
CA ALA A 24 10.36 1.46 -7.03
C ALA A 24 9.88 2.56 -7.98
N THR A 25 9.73 2.20 -9.25
CA THR A 25 9.18 3.11 -10.26
C THR A 25 7.66 3.01 -10.28
N ALA A 26 6.99 4.14 -10.08
CA ALA A 26 5.54 4.22 -10.17
C ALA A 26 5.14 4.63 -11.59
N LEU A 27 4.17 3.91 -12.16
CA LEU A 27 3.67 4.13 -13.51
C LEU A 27 2.18 4.42 -13.47
N ALA A 28 1.78 5.57 -14.00
CA ALA A 28 0.38 5.98 -14.03
C ALA A 28 -0.47 4.95 -14.79
N GLY A 29 -1.60 4.56 -14.20
CA GLY A 29 -2.51 3.56 -14.78
C GLY A 29 -2.04 2.11 -14.62
N CYS A 30 -0.92 1.87 -13.92
CA CYS A 30 -0.33 0.54 -13.76
C CYS A 30 -0.08 0.19 -12.30
N GLY A 31 0.76 0.95 -11.63
CA GLY A 31 1.18 0.72 -10.27
C GLY A 31 2.70 0.79 -10.14
N LEU A 32 3.29 -0.05 -9.31
CA LEU A 32 4.74 -0.12 -9.16
C LEU A 32 5.31 -1.15 -10.14
N GLU A 33 6.29 -0.72 -10.92
CA GLU A 33 6.98 -1.59 -11.89
C GLU A 33 7.65 -2.75 -11.15
N GLY A 34 7.46 -3.96 -11.67
CA GLY A 34 7.95 -5.18 -11.04
C GLY A 34 7.02 -5.81 -10.02
N ASP A 35 5.91 -5.14 -9.71
CA ASP A 35 4.88 -5.69 -8.83
C ASP A 35 3.77 -6.38 -9.62
N ARG A 36 3.16 -7.40 -9.01
CA ARG A 36 2.11 -8.23 -9.60
C ARG A 36 0.89 -7.45 -10.08
N TYR A 37 0.52 -6.37 -9.41
CA TYR A 37 -0.65 -5.57 -9.82
C TYR A 37 -0.38 -4.79 -11.10
N CYS A 38 0.81 -4.23 -11.25
CA CYS A 38 1.21 -3.56 -12.48
C CYS A 38 1.37 -4.56 -13.63
N ALA A 39 1.91 -5.74 -13.34
CA ALA A 39 2.10 -6.81 -14.33
C ALA A 39 0.78 -7.51 -14.72
N GLY A 40 -0.30 -7.35 -13.95
CA GLY A 40 -1.57 -8.04 -14.19
C GLY A 40 -1.56 -9.51 -13.75
N THR A 41 -0.59 -9.92 -12.94
CA THR A 41 -0.42 -11.31 -12.48
C THR A 41 -0.83 -11.51 -11.00
N GLY A 42 -1.42 -10.50 -10.37
CA GLY A 42 -1.92 -10.61 -9.00
C GLY A 42 -3.12 -11.54 -8.89
N HIS A 43 -3.34 -12.09 -7.70
CA HIS A 43 -4.47 -12.99 -7.45
C HIS A 43 -5.82 -12.40 -7.89
N TRP A 44 -6.02 -11.11 -7.61
CA TRP A 44 -7.28 -10.42 -7.93
C TRP A 44 -7.31 -9.77 -9.31
N SER A 45 -6.19 -9.79 -10.05
CA SER A 45 -6.08 -9.17 -11.37
C SER A 45 -7.04 -9.79 -12.39
N ARG A 46 -7.38 -11.06 -12.23
CA ARG A 46 -8.33 -11.78 -13.10
C ARG A 46 -9.77 -11.25 -12.99
N PHE A 47 -10.08 -10.50 -11.94
CA PHE A 47 -11.40 -9.89 -11.72
C PHE A 47 -11.47 -8.43 -12.20
N GLY A 48 -10.49 -8.01 -12.99
CA GLY A 48 -10.36 -6.63 -13.47
C GLY A 48 -9.45 -5.80 -12.59
N ARG A 49 -9.50 -4.46 -12.78
CA ARG A 49 -8.67 -3.56 -12.00
C ARG A 49 -9.16 -3.46 -10.57
N VAL A 50 -8.39 -3.98 -9.64
CA VAL A 50 -8.72 -3.97 -8.21
C VAL A 50 -7.99 -2.83 -7.50
N CYS A 51 -6.67 -2.74 -7.67
CA CYS A 51 -5.82 -1.79 -6.96
C CYS A 51 -4.48 -1.69 -7.70
N GLU A 52 -3.93 -0.48 -7.80
CA GLU A 52 -2.61 -0.29 -8.43
C GLU A 52 -1.49 -0.39 -7.41
N VAL A 53 -1.64 0.32 -6.28
CA VAL A 53 -0.64 0.34 -5.21
C VAL A 53 -1.36 0.28 -3.86
N THR A 54 -0.83 -0.52 -2.94
CA THR A 54 -1.36 -0.62 -1.58
C THR A 54 -0.43 0.06 -0.59
N PHE A 55 -1.02 0.68 0.43
CA PHE A 55 -0.30 1.35 1.52
C PHE A 55 -0.80 0.81 2.86
N ILE A 56 0.09 0.68 3.83
CA ILE A 56 -0.27 0.27 5.19
C ILE A 56 0.57 1.05 6.21
N ALA A 57 -0.02 1.37 7.36
CA ALA A 57 0.65 2.14 8.40
C ALA A 57 1.57 1.26 9.24
N ALA A 58 2.82 1.68 9.42
CA ALA A 58 3.79 1.00 10.29
C ALA A 58 3.27 0.93 11.73
N GLU A 59 2.55 1.95 12.18
CA GLU A 59 1.95 2.00 13.51
C GLU A 59 0.97 0.84 13.71
N ASP A 60 0.14 0.54 12.69
CA ASP A 60 -0.78 -0.60 12.74
C ASP A 60 -0.02 -1.93 12.78
N LEU A 61 1.03 -2.06 11.97
CA LEU A 61 1.85 -3.28 11.94
C LEU A 61 2.52 -3.54 13.29
N HIS A 62 3.04 -2.47 13.90
CA HIS A 62 3.66 -2.57 15.22
C HIS A 62 2.65 -3.03 16.29
N ASN A 63 1.45 -2.46 16.29
CA ASN A 63 0.40 -2.83 17.23
C ASN A 63 -0.07 -4.27 17.03
N ILE A 64 -0.20 -4.71 15.78
CA ILE A 64 -0.60 -6.09 15.46
C ILE A 64 0.40 -7.08 16.03
N GLU A 65 1.69 -6.91 15.81
CA GLU A 65 2.72 -7.81 16.34
C GLU A 65 2.73 -7.84 17.86
N ARG A 66 2.62 -6.66 18.49
CA ARG A 66 2.60 -6.53 19.94
C ARG A 66 1.39 -7.20 20.57
N GLU A 67 0.21 -7.06 19.97
CA GLU A 67 -1.05 -7.53 20.55
C GLU A 67 -1.40 -8.98 20.20
N THR A 68 -1.03 -9.43 19.01
CA THR A 68 -1.42 -10.75 18.49
C THR A 68 -0.27 -11.73 18.37
N GLY A 69 0.98 -11.26 18.32
CA GLY A 69 2.15 -12.10 18.04
C GLY A 69 2.28 -12.54 16.58
N VAL A 70 1.37 -12.12 15.70
CA VAL A 70 1.43 -12.44 14.27
C VAL A 70 2.49 -11.57 13.59
N GLY A 71 3.44 -12.20 12.88
CA GLY A 71 4.52 -11.50 12.19
C GLY A 71 4.02 -10.79 10.94
N VAL A 72 4.11 -9.45 10.91
CA VAL A 72 3.57 -8.64 9.82
C VAL A 72 4.55 -7.60 9.24
N LYS A 73 5.74 -7.43 9.82
CA LYS A 73 6.65 -6.32 9.45
C LYS A 73 7.57 -6.61 8.27
N ASN A 74 7.78 -7.87 7.91
CA ASN A 74 8.76 -8.27 6.89
C ASN A 74 8.11 -8.65 5.55
N GLY A 75 7.02 -7.97 5.18
CA GLY A 75 6.30 -8.23 3.93
C GLY A 75 5.13 -9.18 4.06
N GLU A 76 4.91 -9.82 5.21
CA GLU A 76 3.79 -10.75 5.43
C GLU A 76 2.44 -10.04 5.30
N HIS A 77 2.39 -8.73 5.58
CA HIS A 77 1.22 -7.88 5.38
C HIS A 77 0.78 -7.82 3.90
N ARG A 78 1.69 -8.12 2.98
CA ARG A 78 1.49 -8.18 1.52
C ARG A 78 1.02 -6.85 0.91
N ARG A 79 1.40 -5.73 1.52
CA ARG A 79 1.18 -4.39 0.98
C ARG A 79 2.47 -3.83 0.38
N ASN A 80 2.33 -2.85 -0.51
CA ASN A 80 3.49 -2.29 -1.22
C ASN A 80 4.28 -1.28 -0.41
N VAL A 81 3.62 -0.26 0.13
CA VAL A 81 4.29 0.86 0.81
C VAL A 81 3.88 0.90 2.27
N VAL A 82 4.86 0.85 3.15
CA VAL A 82 4.66 1.01 4.58
C VAL A 82 4.93 2.47 4.94
N THR A 83 3.96 3.12 5.58
CA THR A 83 4.03 4.53 5.94
C THR A 83 4.17 4.71 7.44
N ARG A 84 4.73 5.87 7.84
CA ARG A 84 4.78 6.28 9.25
C ARG A 84 4.46 7.76 9.36
N GLY A 85 3.75 8.14 10.42
CA GLY A 85 3.48 9.54 10.74
C GLY A 85 2.31 10.16 9.98
N ILE A 86 1.57 9.39 9.19
CA ILE A 86 0.40 9.86 8.45
C ILE A 86 -0.80 8.97 8.76
N SER A 87 -1.98 9.55 8.91
CA SER A 87 -3.21 8.79 9.12
C SER A 87 -3.83 8.42 7.77
N LEU A 88 -3.60 7.18 7.33
CA LEU A 88 -4.21 6.67 6.10
C LEU A 88 -5.74 6.57 6.22
N LYS A 89 -6.25 6.32 7.42
CA LYS A 89 -7.70 6.21 7.68
C LYS A 89 -8.43 7.53 7.55
N ALA A 90 -7.73 8.66 7.61
CA ALA A 90 -8.31 9.99 7.46
C ALA A 90 -8.48 10.41 6.00
N LEU A 91 -7.91 9.68 5.05
CA LEU A 91 -8.03 9.97 3.63
C LEU A 91 -9.44 9.67 3.14
N ARG A 92 -9.91 10.48 2.20
CA ARG A 92 -11.21 10.35 1.57
C ARG A 92 -11.06 10.03 0.09
N ARG A 93 -12.02 9.33 -0.47
CA ARG A 93 -12.01 8.93 -1.88
C ARG A 93 -11.82 10.15 -2.79
N GLY A 94 -10.83 10.04 -3.68
CA GLY A 94 -10.46 11.11 -4.60
C GLY A 94 -9.42 12.08 -4.06
N GLU A 95 -9.11 12.05 -2.77
CA GLU A 95 -8.03 12.87 -2.23
C GLU A 95 -6.68 12.40 -2.77
N ARG A 96 -5.79 13.35 -2.99
CA ARG A 96 -4.45 13.08 -3.50
C ARG A 96 -3.41 13.30 -2.43
N PHE A 97 -2.36 12.51 -2.51
CA PHE A 97 -1.20 12.65 -1.64
C PHE A 97 0.07 12.40 -2.45
N ARG A 98 1.13 13.10 -2.09
CA ARG A 98 2.42 13.00 -2.74
C ARG A 98 3.37 12.17 -1.89
N VAL A 99 4.05 11.23 -2.54
CA VAL A 99 5.10 10.40 -1.95
C VAL A 99 6.38 10.69 -2.73
N GLY A 100 7.30 11.45 -2.13
CA GLY A 100 8.46 11.94 -2.85
C GLY A 100 8.03 12.79 -4.05
N GLU A 101 8.37 12.33 -5.24
CA GLU A 101 8.03 13.01 -6.51
C GLU A 101 6.73 12.51 -7.16
N VAL A 102 6.08 11.50 -6.57
CA VAL A 102 4.93 10.81 -7.18
C VAL A 102 3.63 11.21 -6.51
N ALA A 103 2.62 11.57 -7.30
CA ALA A 103 1.27 11.83 -6.82
C ALA A 103 0.42 10.57 -6.94
N PHE A 104 -0.31 10.27 -5.87
CA PHE A 104 -1.26 9.17 -5.78
C PHE A 104 -2.66 9.69 -5.47
N GLU A 105 -3.68 8.93 -5.83
CA GLU A 105 -5.06 9.23 -5.46
C GLU A 105 -5.63 8.09 -4.62
N TYR A 106 -6.21 8.42 -3.48
CA TYR A 106 -6.88 7.46 -2.61
C TYR A 106 -8.12 6.89 -3.28
N ARG A 107 -8.23 5.54 -3.27
CA ARG A 107 -9.33 4.84 -3.91
C ARG A 107 -10.23 4.09 -2.93
N GLY A 108 -9.80 3.85 -1.73
CA GLY A 108 -10.57 3.16 -0.71
C GLY A 108 -9.73 2.31 0.23
N PRO A 109 -10.34 1.76 1.27
CA PRO A 109 -9.63 0.84 2.16
C PRO A 109 -9.34 -0.47 1.43
N ARG A 110 -8.25 -1.13 1.82
CA ARG A 110 -7.89 -2.45 1.33
C ARG A 110 -8.46 -3.52 2.25
N SER A 111 -9.42 -4.27 1.75
CA SER A 111 -10.00 -5.41 2.49
C SER A 111 -8.97 -6.51 2.68
N VAL A 112 -9.15 -7.31 3.73
CA VAL A 112 -8.35 -8.50 4.00
C VAL A 112 -9.21 -9.74 3.76
N CYS A 113 -8.62 -10.80 3.21
CA CYS A 113 -9.33 -12.06 2.97
C CYS A 113 -8.46 -13.26 3.34
N ARG A 114 -9.06 -14.44 3.34
CA ARG A 114 -8.37 -15.68 3.72
C ARG A 114 -7.19 -16.05 2.82
N TYR A 115 -7.11 -15.48 1.63
CA TYR A 115 -5.97 -15.70 0.74
C TYR A 115 -4.65 -15.34 1.39
N ILE A 116 -4.60 -14.24 2.16
CA ILE A 116 -3.38 -13.84 2.86
C ILE A 116 -2.97 -14.87 3.94
N GLU A 117 -3.94 -15.51 4.61
CA GLU A 117 -3.62 -16.57 5.57
C GLU A 117 -2.95 -17.77 4.92
N ARG A 118 -3.39 -18.14 3.72
CA ARG A 118 -2.79 -19.24 2.97
C ARG A 118 -1.34 -18.97 2.57
N LEU A 119 -0.99 -17.69 2.39
CA LEU A 119 0.37 -17.27 2.02
C LEU A 119 1.27 -17.00 3.22
N THR A 120 0.72 -16.89 4.41
CA THR A 120 1.46 -16.48 5.62
C THR A 120 1.23 -17.44 6.77
N GLU A 121 0.38 -17.09 7.72
CA GLU A 121 0.12 -17.92 8.90
C GLU A 121 -1.34 -17.80 9.37
N PRO A 122 -1.82 -18.78 10.16
CA PRO A 122 -3.15 -18.69 10.77
C PRO A 122 -3.29 -17.44 11.64
N GLY A 123 -4.45 -16.79 11.55
CA GLY A 123 -4.74 -15.56 12.30
C GLY A 123 -4.42 -14.27 11.58
N MET A 124 -3.78 -14.32 10.41
CA MET A 124 -3.40 -13.12 9.66
C MET A 124 -4.62 -12.29 9.24
N THR A 125 -5.69 -12.90 8.74
CA THR A 125 -6.90 -12.19 8.33
C THR A 125 -7.51 -11.44 9.49
N GLN A 126 -7.65 -12.09 10.63
CA GLN A 126 -8.21 -11.47 11.83
C GLN A 126 -7.30 -10.36 12.37
N ALA A 127 -5.99 -10.57 12.34
CA ALA A 127 -5.01 -9.59 12.81
C ALA A 127 -5.06 -8.29 12.01
N LEU A 128 -5.23 -8.38 10.68
CA LEU A 128 -5.28 -7.22 9.78
C LEU A 128 -6.68 -6.62 9.64
N LYS A 129 -7.70 -7.22 10.22
CA LYS A 129 -9.08 -6.75 10.09
C LYS A 129 -9.21 -5.31 10.61
N GLY A 130 -9.74 -4.42 9.77
CA GLY A 130 -9.90 -2.99 10.10
C GLY A 130 -8.62 -2.16 9.96
N CYS A 131 -7.45 -2.78 9.72
CA CYS A 131 -6.18 -2.10 9.52
C CYS A 131 -5.37 -2.71 8.38
N GLY A 132 -6.06 -3.18 7.35
CA GLY A 132 -5.44 -3.78 6.15
C GLY A 132 -4.82 -2.78 5.19
N GLY A 133 -4.86 -1.50 5.48
CA GLY A 133 -4.32 -0.46 4.64
C GLY A 133 -5.29 0.10 3.62
N ILE A 134 -4.77 0.74 2.60
CA ILE A 134 -5.54 1.43 1.57
C ILE A 134 -5.09 1.05 0.16
N CYS A 135 -5.97 1.30 -0.80
CA CYS A 135 -5.67 1.27 -2.23
C CYS A 135 -5.53 2.68 -2.77
N ALA A 136 -4.55 2.87 -3.64
CA ALA A 136 -4.36 4.12 -4.37
C ALA A 136 -4.01 3.84 -5.83
N ARG A 137 -4.21 4.85 -6.68
CA ARG A 137 -3.72 4.80 -8.06
C ARG A 137 -2.62 5.83 -8.27
N VAL A 138 -1.72 5.53 -9.19
CA VAL A 138 -0.64 6.44 -9.57
C VAL A 138 -1.20 7.51 -10.51
N ILE A 139 -0.98 8.77 -10.19
CA ILE A 139 -1.40 9.91 -11.02
C ILE A 139 -0.26 10.38 -11.92
N GLU A 140 0.96 10.40 -11.41
CA GLU A 140 2.16 10.83 -12.14
C GLU A 140 3.23 9.76 -12.04
N ASN A 141 3.96 9.52 -13.13
CA ASN A 141 5.12 8.63 -13.14
C ASN A 141 6.25 9.21 -12.30
N GLY A 142 7.04 8.37 -11.69
CA GLY A 142 8.22 8.78 -10.93
C GLY A 142 8.75 7.66 -10.08
N THR A 143 9.77 7.96 -9.28
CA THR A 143 10.38 6.99 -8.38
C THR A 143 9.98 7.28 -6.94
N VAL A 144 9.55 6.23 -6.23
CA VAL A 144 9.29 6.24 -4.79
C VAL A 144 10.47 5.58 -4.09
N ARG A 145 10.98 6.20 -3.02
CA ARG A 145 12.14 5.70 -2.27
C ARG A 145 11.82 5.59 -0.78
N VAL A 146 12.42 4.62 -0.13
CA VAL A 146 12.39 4.54 1.34
C VAL A 146 12.98 5.83 1.89
N GLY A 147 12.30 6.45 2.86
CA GLY A 147 12.68 7.73 3.42
C GLY A 147 12.02 8.94 2.78
N ASP A 148 11.30 8.75 1.66
CA ASP A 148 10.57 9.84 1.02
C ASP A 148 9.50 10.41 1.94
N ASP A 149 9.29 11.73 1.85
CA ASP A 149 8.21 12.41 2.56
C ASP A 149 6.87 12.11 1.91
N ILE A 150 5.84 12.03 2.74
CA ILE A 150 4.45 11.87 2.30
C ILE A 150 3.66 13.09 2.75
N GLU A 151 2.96 13.71 1.80
CA GLU A 151 2.17 14.91 2.07
C GLU A 151 0.78 14.76 1.44
N VAL A 152 -0.26 15.03 2.23
CA VAL A 152 -1.63 15.09 1.71
C VAL A 152 -1.78 16.41 0.97
N LEU A 153 -2.16 16.34 -0.30
CA LEU A 153 -2.36 17.52 -1.14
C LEU A 153 -3.73 18.11 -0.83
N GLN A 154 -3.80 19.44 -0.81
CA GLN A 154 -5.08 20.10 -0.67
C GLN A 154 -5.94 19.82 -1.90
N PRO A 155 -7.26 19.58 -1.76
CA PRO A 155 -8.13 19.48 -2.91
C PRO A 155 -8.02 20.81 -3.70
N ALA A 156 -8.01 20.70 -5.04
CA ALA A 156 -8.07 21.89 -5.88
C ALA A 156 -9.32 22.68 -5.46
N GLU A 157 -9.18 23.98 -5.24
CA GLU A 157 -10.34 24.83 -4.96
C GLU A 157 -11.30 24.71 -6.14
N GLU A 158 -12.54 24.27 -5.84
CA GLU A 158 -13.58 24.31 -6.87
C GLU A 158 -13.84 25.77 -7.21
N PRO A 159 -13.93 26.11 -8.51
CA PRO A 159 -14.30 27.47 -8.88
C PRO A 159 -15.68 27.80 -8.30
N PRO A 160 -15.89 29.05 -7.83
CA PRO A 160 -17.15 29.47 -7.23
C PRO A 160 -18.34 29.36 -8.17
#